data_4dcd83bb56d02b5fbf1408f18d517149
#
_entry.id   4dcd83bb56d02b5fbf1408f18d517149
#
_cell.length_a   1.000
_cell.length_b   1.000
_cell.length_c   1.000
_cell.angle_alpha   90.00
_cell.angle_beta   90.00
_cell.angle_gamma   90.00
#
_symmetry.space_group_name_H-M   'P 1'
#
loop_
_entity.id
_entity.type
_entity.pdbx_description
1 polymer ?
#
loop_
_entity_poly.entity_id
_entity_poly.type
_entity_poly.pdbx_seq_one_letter_code
_entity_poly.pdbx_strand_id
1 'polypeptide(L)'
;KDKLEILPKNSLRNPVVEKILNQMVNLINTLIDTYGKPDEIRVELARELKKNAKEREELTKSIARNTREHDEIRQLLRTEFGMMNVSRNDIIRYKLYEELKDNGYKTLYSNEYIPREKIFSKEIDIEHVIPQARLFDDSLSNKTLEYRAINIEKGNKTAYDFVKEKYGNDGLEKFLNRCETLFKDKRTKLRKLKMEEKDIPEGFIDRDLRNTQYISKKAFAMLNEISRRVVATTCLLYTSPSPRDLST
;
A
#
# COMPACT_ATOMS: atom_id res chain seq x y z
N LYS A 1 17.95 25.18 4.83
CA LYS A 1 18.46 25.03 3.45
C LYS A 1 18.01 26.23 2.60
N ASP A 2 18.74 26.53 1.54
CA ASP A 2 18.36 27.62 0.63
C ASP A 2 17.40 27.12 -0.45
N LYS A 3 17.51 25.88 -0.83
CA LYS A 3 16.65 25.20 -1.81
C LYS A 3 16.32 23.79 -1.36
N LEU A 4 15.25 23.22 -1.95
CA LEU A 4 14.89 21.82 -1.77
C LEU A 4 15.74 20.93 -2.66
N GLU A 5 16.09 19.75 -2.17
CA GLU A 5 16.77 18.71 -2.93
C GLU A 5 15.76 17.82 -3.67
N ILE A 6 16.11 17.44 -4.91
CA ILE A 6 15.32 16.48 -5.69
C ILE A 6 15.44 15.11 -5.02
N LEU A 7 14.33 14.42 -4.88
CA LEU A 7 14.30 13.05 -4.38
C LEU A 7 15.02 12.12 -5.36
N PRO A 8 15.98 11.30 -4.90
CA PRO A 8 16.63 10.31 -5.74
C PRO A 8 15.64 9.31 -6.34
N LYS A 9 15.93 8.80 -7.52
CA LYS A 9 15.11 7.78 -8.17
C LYS A 9 14.95 6.54 -7.28
N ASN A 10 13.72 6.07 -7.13
CA ASN A 10 13.33 4.96 -6.26
C ASN A 10 13.52 5.22 -4.75
N SER A 11 13.62 6.47 -4.32
CA SER A 11 13.67 6.85 -2.90
C SER A 11 12.32 6.63 -2.19
N LEU A 12 11.24 6.65 -2.95
CA LEU A 12 9.90 6.38 -2.46
C LEU A 12 9.32 5.10 -3.09
N ARG A 13 8.52 4.37 -2.33
CA ARG A 13 7.83 3.16 -2.83
C ARG A 13 6.87 3.43 -3.98
N ASN A 14 6.39 4.67 -4.10
CA ASN A 14 5.45 5.08 -5.14
C ASN A 14 6.14 6.04 -6.11
N PRO A 15 6.47 5.59 -7.35
CA PRO A 15 7.11 6.44 -8.35
C PRO A 15 6.27 7.66 -8.76
N VAL A 16 4.93 7.54 -8.70
CA VAL A 16 4.03 8.67 -9.02
C VAL A 16 4.14 9.75 -7.96
N VAL A 17 4.15 9.37 -6.68
CA VAL A 17 4.36 10.31 -5.57
C VAL A 17 5.73 10.98 -5.66
N GLU A 18 6.78 10.22 -5.96
CA GLU A 18 8.14 10.74 -6.15
C GLU A 18 8.18 11.78 -7.29
N LYS A 19 7.53 11.47 -8.41
CA LYS A 19 7.43 12.40 -9.55
C LYS A 19 6.69 13.69 -9.17
N ILE A 20 5.56 13.61 -8.47
CA ILE A 20 4.79 14.77 -8.04
C ILE A 20 5.59 15.63 -7.06
N LEU A 21 6.26 15.02 -6.08
CA LEU A 21 7.11 15.75 -5.14
C LEU A 21 8.30 16.40 -5.83
N ASN A 22 8.92 15.76 -6.80
CA ASN A 22 10.00 16.35 -7.59
C ASN A 22 9.52 17.52 -8.47
N GLN A 23 8.29 17.45 -9.01
CA GLN A 23 7.67 18.60 -9.69
C GLN A 23 7.44 19.76 -8.71
N MET A 24 6.99 19.49 -7.50
CA MET A 24 6.87 20.50 -6.44
C MET A 24 8.22 21.13 -6.10
N VAL A 25 9.27 20.31 -5.93
CA VAL A 25 10.64 20.80 -5.66
C VAL A 25 11.10 21.74 -6.75
N ASN A 26 10.95 21.38 -8.02
CA ASN A 26 11.34 22.23 -9.15
C ASN A 26 10.56 23.54 -9.16
N LEU A 27 9.24 23.49 -8.96
CA LEU A 27 8.40 24.70 -8.91
C LEU A 27 8.84 25.63 -7.76
N ILE A 28 9.00 25.11 -6.56
CA ILE A 28 9.38 25.90 -5.39
C ILE A 28 10.77 26.50 -5.57
N ASN A 29 11.74 25.74 -6.07
CA ASN A 29 13.07 26.25 -6.32
C ASN A 29 13.07 27.36 -7.38
N THR A 30 12.26 27.24 -8.43
CA THR A 30 12.09 28.29 -9.43
C THR A 30 11.48 29.57 -8.83
N LEU A 31 10.48 29.41 -7.95
CA LEU A 31 9.89 30.56 -7.25
C LEU A 31 10.89 31.25 -6.32
N ILE A 32 11.72 30.47 -5.61
CA ILE A 32 12.78 31.01 -4.75
C ILE A 32 13.83 31.78 -5.58
N ASP A 33 14.19 31.25 -6.76
CA ASP A 33 15.15 31.93 -7.66
C ASP A 33 14.60 33.25 -8.21
N THR A 34 13.29 33.30 -8.43
CA THR A 34 12.66 34.48 -9.05
C THR A 34 12.30 35.56 -8.02
N TYR A 35 11.78 35.14 -6.86
CA TYR A 35 11.17 36.05 -5.90
C TYR A 35 11.83 36.04 -4.52
N GLY A 36 12.84 35.19 -4.30
CA GLY A 36 13.45 34.97 -3.00
C GLY A 36 12.66 33.98 -2.14
N LYS A 37 13.17 33.74 -0.91
CA LYS A 37 12.52 32.83 0.05
C LYS A 37 11.21 33.41 0.55
N PRO A 38 10.13 32.59 0.57
CA PRO A 38 8.86 33.03 1.12
C PRO A 38 8.90 33.11 2.66
N ASP A 39 8.23 34.11 3.23
CA ASP A 39 8.07 34.24 4.68
C ASP A 39 7.18 33.14 5.26
N GLU A 40 6.16 32.74 4.51
CA GLU A 40 5.21 31.72 4.89
C GLU A 40 4.84 30.83 3.69
N ILE A 41 4.73 29.52 3.95
CA ILE A 41 4.22 28.55 2.99
C ILE A 41 2.96 27.91 3.55
N ARG A 42 1.85 27.99 2.82
CA ARG A 42 0.59 27.34 3.20
C ARG A 42 0.39 26.09 2.36
N VAL A 43 0.26 24.95 3.04
CA VAL A 43 -0.01 23.65 2.40
C VAL A 43 -1.46 23.28 2.68
N GLU A 44 -2.26 23.20 1.63
CA GLU A 44 -3.62 22.70 1.75
C GLU A 44 -3.61 21.17 1.88
N LEU A 45 -4.19 20.68 2.96
CA LEU A 45 -4.29 19.25 3.22
C LEU A 45 -5.69 18.75 2.86
N ALA A 46 -5.76 17.73 2.01
CA ALA A 46 -7.01 17.00 1.81
C ALA A 46 -7.46 16.40 3.14
N ARG A 47 -8.65 16.78 3.60
CA ARG A 47 -9.25 16.21 4.82
C ARG A 47 -9.86 14.85 4.51
N GLU A 48 -9.49 13.82 5.30
CA GLU A 48 -10.42 12.73 5.52
C GLU A 48 -11.66 13.26 6.23
N LEU A 49 -12.82 12.82 5.78
CA LEU A 49 -14.05 13.01 6.57
C LEU A 49 -13.76 12.53 7.99
N LYS A 50 -13.98 13.40 8.97
CA LYS A 50 -13.74 13.05 10.38
C LYS A 50 -14.57 11.82 10.70
N LYS A 51 -13.91 10.71 11.01
CA LYS A 51 -14.58 9.50 11.49
C LYS A 51 -15.39 9.86 12.75
N ASN A 52 -16.60 9.35 12.82
CA ASN A 52 -17.42 9.52 14.01
C ASN A 52 -16.79 8.82 15.25
N ALA A 53 -17.31 9.05 16.44
CA ALA A 53 -16.74 8.50 17.67
C ALA A 53 -16.68 6.96 17.66
N LYS A 54 -17.74 6.31 17.14
CA LYS A 54 -17.84 4.85 17.03
C LYS A 54 -16.81 4.29 16.06
N GLU A 55 -16.66 4.89 14.89
CA GLU A 55 -15.64 4.48 13.90
C GLU A 55 -14.21 4.64 14.42
N ARG A 56 -13.96 5.68 15.22
CA ARG A 56 -12.65 5.88 15.87
C ARG A 56 -12.37 4.80 16.92
N GLU A 57 -13.38 4.44 17.73
CA GLU A 57 -13.26 3.38 18.71
C GLU A 57 -13.00 2.02 18.04
N GLU A 58 -13.76 1.68 17.00
CA GLU A 58 -13.57 0.45 16.22
C GLU A 58 -12.17 0.39 15.57
N LEU A 59 -11.68 1.52 15.03
CA LEU A 59 -10.33 1.61 14.49
C LEU A 59 -9.28 1.39 15.59
N THR A 60 -9.45 1.98 16.76
CA THR A 60 -8.52 1.82 17.90
C THR A 60 -8.49 0.35 18.35
N LYS A 61 -9.65 -0.30 18.48
CA LYS A 61 -9.76 -1.74 18.80
C LYS A 61 -9.07 -2.60 17.73
N SER A 62 -9.26 -2.26 16.45
CA SER A 62 -8.61 -2.97 15.35
C SER A 62 -7.09 -2.81 15.37
N ILE A 63 -6.58 -1.61 15.64
CA ILE A 63 -5.14 -1.35 15.78
C ILE A 63 -4.57 -2.16 16.94
N ALA A 64 -5.21 -2.13 18.10
CA ALA A 64 -4.76 -2.87 19.29
C ALA A 64 -4.71 -4.38 19.04
N ARG A 65 -5.74 -4.93 18.37
CA ARG A 65 -5.78 -6.35 17.99
C ARG A 65 -4.64 -6.71 17.03
N ASN A 66 -4.43 -5.89 16.00
CA ASN A 66 -3.36 -6.12 15.03
C ASN A 66 -1.96 -6.03 15.67
N THR A 67 -1.78 -5.11 16.63
CA THR A 67 -0.52 -4.97 17.37
C THR A 67 -0.25 -6.23 18.16
N ARG A 68 -1.23 -6.74 18.92
CA ARG A 68 -1.11 -7.97 19.69
C ARG A 68 -0.75 -9.17 18.79
N GLU A 69 -1.50 -9.36 17.70
CA GLU A 69 -1.23 -10.40 16.72
C GLU A 69 0.21 -10.31 16.16
N HIS A 70 0.66 -9.10 15.84
CA HIS A 70 2.04 -8.91 15.35
C HIS A 70 3.09 -9.23 16.41
N ASP A 71 2.83 -8.95 17.69
CA ASP A 71 3.74 -9.25 18.79
C ASP A 71 3.80 -10.76 19.05
N GLU A 72 2.67 -11.47 18.98
CA GLU A 72 2.60 -12.93 19.07
C GLU A 72 3.40 -13.59 17.93
N ILE A 73 3.19 -13.14 16.67
CA ILE A 73 3.96 -13.64 15.53
C ILE A 73 5.45 -13.33 15.68
N ARG A 74 5.80 -12.14 16.16
CA ARG A 74 7.21 -11.76 16.38
C ARG A 74 7.86 -12.67 17.39
N GLN A 75 7.18 -13.00 18.48
CA GLN A 75 7.66 -13.93 19.48
C GLN A 75 7.81 -15.33 18.89
N LEU A 76 6.82 -15.83 18.15
CA LEU A 76 6.88 -17.13 17.47
C LEU A 76 8.08 -17.20 16.51
N LEU A 77 8.29 -16.18 15.69
CA LEU A 77 9.43 -16.15 14.75
C LEU A 77 10.80 -16.15 15.46
N ARG A 78 10.89 -15.56 16.63
CA ARG A 78 12.09 -15.62 17.47
C ARG A 78 12.32 -17.00 18.05
N THR A 79 11.28 -17.64 18.57
CA THR A 79 11.39 -18.93 19.27
C THR A 79 11.49 -20.11 18.32
N GLU A 80 10.69 -20.15 17.26
CA GLU A 80 10.61 -21.32 16.38
C GLU A 80 11.51 -21.23 15.15
N PHE A 81 11.84 -20.01 14.69
CA PHE A 81 12.71 -19.79 13.53
C PHE A 81 14.09 -19.20 13.91
N GLY A 82 14.35 -18.95 15.19
CA GLY A 82 15.62 -18.41 15.67
C GLY A 82 15.95 -17.00 15.16
N MET A 83 14.94 -16.22 14.74
CA MET A 83 15.13 -14.90 14.15
C MET A 83 15.41 -13.85 15.24
N MET A 84 16.64 -13.33 15.34
CA MET A 84 16.97 -12.28 16.31
C MET A 84 16.24 -10.95 16.01
N ASN A 85 16.22 -10.55 14.73
CA ASN A 85 15.58 -9.32 14.26
C ASN A 85 14.41 -9.67 13.32
N VAL A 86 13.20 -9.42 13.78
CA VAL A 86 11.97 -9.68 13.00
C VAL A 86 11.46 -8.39 12.39
N SER A 87 11.54 -8.29 11.07
CA SER A 87 11.03 -7.16 10.30
C SER A 87 9.52 -7.24 10.10
N ARG A 88 8.90 -6.12 9.66
CA ARG A 88 7.49 -6.12 9.26
C ARG A 88 7.23 -7.08 8.09
N ASN A 89 8.17 -7.21 7.16
CA ASN A 89 8.03 -8.11 6.02
C ASN A 89 8.04 -9.57 6.45
N ASP A 90 8.78 -9.94 7.49
CA ASP A 90 8.80 -11.31 8.02
C ASP A 90 7.44 -11.67 8.64
N ILE A 91 6.84 -10.75 9.38
CA ILE A 91 5.48 -10.92 9.90
C ILE A 91 4.46 -11.10 8.77
N ILE A 92 4.56 -10.28 7.71
CA ILE A 92 3.71 -10.40 6.52
C ILE A 92 3.91 -11.75 5.84
N ARG A 93 5.15 -12.21 5.64
CA ARG A 93 5.45 -13.53 5.06
C ARG A 93 4.81 -14.65 5.86
N TYR A 94 4.99 -14.63 7.17
CA TYR A 94 4.40 -15.65 8.03
C TYR A 94 2.87 -15.65 7.96
N LYS A 95 2.23 -14.47 8.00
CA LYS A 95 0.76 -14.36 7.83
C LYS A 95 0.29 -14.92 6.50
N LEU A 96 0.99 -14.63 5.43
CA LEU A 96 0.65 -15.15 4.09
C LEU A 96 0.90 -16.66 3.98
N TYR A 97 1.89 -17.18 4.69
CA TYR A 97 2.15 -18.62 4.77
C TYR A 97 1.01 -19.35 5.49
N GLU A 98 0.58 -18.81 6.63
CA GLU A 98 -0.55 -19.38 7.38
C GLU A 98 -1.88 -19.32 6.58
N GLU A 99 -2.05 -18.34 5.69
CA GLU A 99 -3.20 -18.30 4.78
C GLU A 99 -3.24 -19.48 3.79
N LEU A 100 -2.09 -20.10 3.49
CA LEU A 100 -1.98 -21.26 2.60
C LEU A 100 -2.15 -22.59 3.31
N LYS A 101 -2.33 -22.60 4.63
CA LYS A 101 -2.41 -23.81 5.46
C LYS A 101 -3.44 -24.83 4.96
N ASP A 102 -4.66 -24.36 4.65
CA ASP A 102 -5.74 -25.21 4.18
C ASP A 102 -5.54 -25.73 2.73
N ASN A 103 -4.53 -25.18 2.01
CA ASN A 103 -4.04 -25.71 0.73
C ASN A 103 -2.78 -26.59 0.92
N GLY A 104 -2.49 -27.03 2.14
CA GLY A 104 -1.29 -27.80 2.44
C GLY A 104 0.01 -26.99 2.22
N TYR A 105 -0.03 -25.69 2.51
CA TYR A 105 1.10 -24.76 2.33
C TYR A 105 1.64 -24.70 0.89
N LYS A 106 0.76 -24.92 -0.10
CA LYS A 106 1.09 -24.78 -1.51
C LYS A 106 0.72 -23.41 -2.02
N THR A 107 1.52 -22.89 -2.95
CA THR A 107 1.30 -21.61 -3.60
C THR A 107 -0.02 -21.59 -4.38
N LEU A 108 -0.53 -20.39 -4.67
CA LEU A 108 -1.80 -20.27 -5.38
C LEU A 108 -1.66 -20.54 -6.89
N TYR A 109 -0.58 -20.05 -7.51
CA TYR A 109 -0.40 -20.09 -8.97
C TYR A 109 0.19 -21.42 -9.42
N SER A 110 1.40 -21.73 -8.97
CA SER A 110 2.09 -22.97 -9.35
C SER A 110 1.59 -24.20 -8.60
N ASN A 111 0.87 -24.04 -7.48
CA ASN A 111 0.46 -25.11 -6.58
C ASN A 111 1.64 -25.94 -6.04
N GLU A 112 2.81 -25.31 -5.93
CA GLU A 112 4.01 -25.93 -5.36
C GLU A 112 4.06 -25.76 -3.84
N TYR A 113 4.53 -26.80 -3.15
CA TYR A 113 4.66 -26.80 -1.68
C TYR A 113 5.80 -25.87 -1.25
N ILE A 114 5.54 -25.03 -0.25
CA ILE A 114 6.54 -24.19 0.39
C ILE A 114 7.00 -24.86 1.70
N PRO A 115 8.23 -25.41 1.75
CA PRO A 115 8.80 -25.91 2.99
C PRO A 115 8.92 -24.80 4.03
N ARG A 116 8.66 -25.13 5.30
CA ARG A 116 8.67 -24.16 6.40
C ARG A 116 10.00 -23.41 6.51
N GLU A 117 11.11 -24.08 6.30
CA GLU A 117 12.47 -23.54 6.32
C GLU A 117 12.76 -22.57 5.17
N LYS A 118 11.98 -22.65 4.08
CA LYS A 118 12.15 -21.79 2.91
C LYS A 118 11.32 -20.50 2.95
N ILE A 119 10.40 -20.33 3.90
CA ILE A 119 9.51 -19.16 3.97
C ILE A 119 10.28 -17.84 3.89
N PHE A 120 11.42 -17.75 4.57
CA PHE A 120 12.26 -16.55 4.67
C PHE A 120 13.44 -16.55 3.70
N SER A 121 13.53 -17.56 2.82
CA SER A 121 14.58 -17.65 1.80
C SER A 121 14.35 -16.64 0.66
N LYS A 122 15.38 -16.47 -0.16
CA LYS A 122 15.30 -15.67 -1.38
C LYS A 122 14.53 -16.35 -2.52
N GLU A 123 14.16 -17.61 -2.34
CA GLU A 123 13.39 -18.38 -3.32
C GLU A 123 11.90 -18.04 -3.29
N ILE A 124 11.40 -17.56 -2.16
CA ILE A 124 9.99 -17.20 -1.96
C ILE A 124 9.84 -15.69 -1.92
N ASP A 125 8.94 -15.15 -2.71
CA ASP A 125 8.61 -13.73 -2.74
C ASP A 125 7.22 -13.44 -2.14
N ILE A 126 7.08 -12.23 -1.58
CA ILE A 126 5.77 -11.64 -1.32
C ILE A 126 5.28 -11.06 -2.66
N GLU A 127 4.35 -11.74 -3.26
CA GLU A 127 3.80 -11.44 -4.57
C GLU A 127 2.55 -10.57 -4.47
N HIS A 128 2.38 -9.62 -5.40
CA HIS A 128 1.17 -8.80 -5.53
C HIS A 128 0.22 -9.42 -6.56
N VAL A 129 -0.94 -9.86 -6.10
CA VAL A 129 -2.02 -10.46 -6.93
C VAL A 129 -2.34 -9.60 -8.14
N ILE A 130 -2.52 -8.29 -7.90
CA ILE A 130 -2.57 -7.26 -8.92
C ILE A 130 -1.28 -6.45 -8.79
N PRO A 131 -0.47 -6.33 -9.85
CA PRO A 131 0.81 -5.63 -9.79
C PRO A 131 0.70 -4.20 -9.30
N GLN A 132 1.68 -3.73 -8.53
CA GLN A 132 1.70 -2.35 -8.02
C GLN A 132 1.71 -1.29 -9.13
N ALA A 133 2.27 -1.61 -10.30
CA ALA A 133 2.25 -0.71 -11.46
C ALA A 133 0.82 -0.45 -11.98
N ARG A 134 -0.10 -1.40 -11.76
CA ARG A 134 -1.50 -1.30 -12.20
C ARG A 134 -2.45 -0.91 -11.08
N LEU A 135 -2.22 -1.43 -9.89
CA LEU A 135 -3.01 -1.17 -8.70
C LEU A 135 -2.07 -0.91 -7.52
N PHE A 136 -1.89 0.36 -7.12
CA PHE A 136 -1.07 0.71 -5.96
C PHE A 136 -1.78 0.32 -4.65
N ASP A 137 -1.84 -0.99 -4.39
CA ASP A 137 -2.43 -1.56 -3.20
C ASP A 137 -1.43 -2.50 -2.52
N ASP A 138 -0.86 -2.06 -1.41
CA ASP A 138 0.10 -2.81 -0.59
C ASP A 138 -0.57 -3.57 0.58
N SER A 139 -1.91 -3.70 0.57
CA SER A 139 -2.64 -4.45 1.59
C SER A 139 -2.40 -5.95 1.52
N LEU A 140 -2.58 -6.67 2.63
CA LEU A 140 -2.51 -8.14 2.66
C LEU A 140 -3.51 -8.79 1.69
N SER A 141 -4.64 -8.14 1.43
CA SER A 141 -5.63 -8.64 0.47
C SER A 141 -5.15 -8.60 -0.99
N ASN A 142 -4.04 -7.92 -1.28
CA ASN A 142 -3.39 -7.91 -2.60
C ASN A 142 -2.07 -8.68 -2.61
N LYS A 143 -1.80 -9.52 -1.60
CA LYS A 143 -0.53 -10.25 -1.48
C LYS A 143 -0.75 -11.74 -1.31
N THR A 144 0.20 -12.52 -1.80
CA THR A 144 0.34 -13.95 -1.55
C THR A 144 1.81 -14.33 -1.49
N LEU A 145 2.13 -15.59 -1.22
CA LEU A 145 3.48 -16.11 -1.40
C LEU A 145 3.56 -16.90 -2.70
N GLU A 146 4.64 -16.70 -3.42
CA GLU A 146 4.94 -17.47 -4.62
C GLU A 146 6.44 -17.66 -4.79
N TYR A 147 6.85 -18.68 -5.52
CA TYR A 147 8.23 -18.85 -5.91
C TYR A 147 8.70 -17.68 -6.78
N ARG A 148 9.90 -17.20 -6.47
CA ARG A 148 10.49 -16.05 -7.16
C ARG A 148 10.54 -16.19 -8.67
N ALA A 149 10.84 -17.41 -9.17
CA ALA A 149 10.84 -17.68 -10.61
C ALA A 149 9.45 -17.42 -11.24
N ILE A 150 8.39 -17.88 -10.59
CA ILE A 150 7.01 -17.70 -11.04
C ILE A 150 6.60 -16.23 -10.93
N ASN A 151 7.01 -15.54 -9.85
CA ASN A 151 6.75 -14.11 -9.66
C ASN A 151 7.40 -13.27 -10.78
N ILE A 152 8.65 -13.57 -11.13
CA ILE A 152 9.36 -12.90 -12.24
C ILE A 152 8.65 -13.17 -13.59
N GLU A 153 8.24 -14.40 -13.84
CA GLU A 153 7.52 -14.77 -15.06
C GLU A 153 6.16 -14.09 -15.17
N LYS A 154 5.44 -13.94 -14.05
CA LYS A 154 4.15 -13.24 -14.02
C LYS A 154 4.31 -11.75 -14.39
N GLY A 155 5.37 -11.11 -13.96
CA GLY A 155 5.64 -9.70 -14.27
C GLY A 155 4.47 -8.78 -13.90
N ASN A 156 4.00 -7.99 -14.88
CA ASN A 156 2.93 -7.01 -14.69
C ASN A 156 1.51 -7.53 -15.02
N LYS A 157 1.31 -8.84 -15.12
CA LYS A 157 -0.01 -9.46 -15.33
C LYS A 157 -0.76 -9.61 -14.01
N THR A 158 -2.10 -9.60 -14.05
CA THR A 158 -2.89 -10.01 -12.89
C THR A 158 -2.69 -11.50 -12.61
N ALA A 159 -3.03 -11.97 -11.41
CA ALA A 159 -2.97 -13.38 -11.08
C ALA A 159 -3.85 -14.22 -12.03
N TYR A 160 -5.04 -13.73 -12.33
CA TYR A 160 -5.99 -14.39 -13.24
C TYR A 160 -5.40 -14.56 -14.65
N ASP A 161 -4.93 -13.46 -15.26
CA ASP A 161 -4.42 -13.47 -16.62
C ASP A 161 -3.14 -14.30 -16.76
N PHE A 162 -2.25 -14.21 -15.77
CA PHE A 162 -1.04 -15.02 -15.72
C PHE A 162 -1.34 -16.53 -15.68
N VAL A 163 -2.24 -16.94 -14.77
CA VAL A 163 -2.59 -18.37 -14.62
C VAL A 163 -3.29 -18.88 -15.88
N LYS A 164 -4.20 -18.08 -16.45
CA LYS A 164 -4.89 -18.42 -17.69
C LYS A 164 -3.94 -18.63 -18.88
N GLU A 165 -2.97 -17.71 -19.01
CA GLU A 165 -1.98 -17.77 -20.10
C GLU A 165 -1.02 -18.95 -19.93
N LYS A 166 -0.52 -19.17 -18.70
CA LYS A 166 0.49 -20.18 -18.44
C LYS A 166 -0.07 -21.61 -18.37
N TYR A 167 -1.21 -21.79 -17.75
CA TYR A 167 -1.76 -23.11 -17.43
C TYR A 167 -3.08 -23.42 -18.17
N GLY A 168 -3.53 -22.51 -19.03
CA GLY A 168 -4.78 -22.69 -19.80
C GLY A 168 -6.04 -22.65 -18.95
N ASN A 169 -7.17 -23.01 -19.55
CA ASN A 169 -8.48 -22.95 -18.87
C ASN A 169 -8.60 -23.95 -17.72
N ASP A 170 -8.08 -25.16 -17.87
CA ASP A 170 -8.11 -26.18 -16.81
C ASP A 170 -7.27 -25.77 -15.60
N GLY A 171 -6.11 -25.14 -15.84
CA GLY A 171 -5.27 -24.58 -14.78
C GLY A 171 -5.93 -23.42 -14.08
N LEU A 172 -6.61 -22.56 -14.82
CA LEU A 172 -7.39 -21.44 -14.28
C LEU A 172 -8.55 -21.93 -13.41
N GLU A 173 -9.30 -22.93 -13.85
CA GLU A 173 -10.40 -23.51 -13.06
C GLU A 173 -9.88 -24.07 -11.72
N LYS A 174 -8.80 -24.84 -11.75
CA LYS A 174 -8.16 -25.37 -10.54
C LYS A 174 -7.66 -24.25 -9.60
N PHE A 175 -7.10 -23.17 -10.16
CA PHE A 175 -6.67 -21.99 -9.40
C PHE A 175 -7.87 -21.30 -8.75
N LEU A 176 -8.95 -21.04 -9.48
CA LEU A 176 -10.15 -20.40 -8.97
C LEU A 176 -10.80 -21.23 -7.85
N ASN A 177 -10.90 -22.54 -8.01
CA ASN A 177 -11.42 -23.46 -6.99
C ASN A 177 -10.57 -23.40 -5.70
N ARG A 178 -9.23 -23.39 -5.81
CA ARG A 178 -8.34 -23.18 -4.64
C ARG A 178 -8.60 -21.84 -3.95
N CYS A 179 -8.70 -20.78 -4.75
CA CYS A 179 -8.96 -19.44 -4.21
C CYS A 179 -10.31 -19.35 -3.50
N GLU A 180 -11.35 -19.95 -4.04
CA GLU A 180 -12.67 -19.97 -3.42
C GLU A 180 -12.68 -20.75 -2.11
N THR A 181 -12.01 -21.89 -2.08
CA THR A 181 -11.90 -22.71 -0.86
C THR A 181 -11.16 -21.96 0.24
N LEU A 182 -10.01 -21.34 -0.09
CA LEU A 182 -9.16 -20.67 0.90
C LEU A 182 -9.69 -19.31 1.37
N PHE A 183 -10.36 -18.57 0.49
CA PHE A 183 -10.69 -17.17 0.73
C PHE A 183 -12.17 -16.83 0.66
N LYS A 184 -13.07 -17.81 0.83
CA LYS A 184 -14.53 -17.58 0.84
C LYS A 184 -14.96 -16.48 1.80
N ASP A 185 -14.32 -16.39 2.97
CA ASP A 185 -14.60 -15.39 4.01
C ASP A 185 -13.78 -14.10 3.82
N LYS A 186 -12.79 -14.09 2.92
CA LYS A 186 -11.95 -12.94 2.59
C LYS A 186 -12.33 -12.34 1.23
N ARG A 187 -13.58 -11.87 1.12
CA ARG A 187 -14.19 -11.39 -0.15
C ARG A 187 -13.31 -10.42 -0.94
N THR A 188 -12.61 -9.50 -0.26
CA THR A 188 -11.74 -8.52 -0.94
C THR A 188 -10.55 -9.18 -1.63
N LYS A 189 -9.92 -10.18 -0.99
CA LYS A 189 -8.80 -10.93 -1.56
C LYS A 189 -9.27 -11.81 -2.71
N LEU A 190 -10.36 -12.53 -2.52
CA LEU A 190 -10.95 -13.37 -3.54
C LEU A 190 -11.33 -12.58 -4.81
N ARG A 191 -11.94 -11.39 -4.65
CA ARG A 191 -12.25 -10.51 -5.78
C ARG A 191 -11.00 -10.11 -6.56
N LYS A 192 -9.90 -9.79 -5.88
CA LYS A 192 -8.64 -9.42 -6.54
C LYS A 192 -8.00 -10.60 -7.28
N LEU A 193 -8.05 -11.81 -6.70
CA LEU A 193 -7.56 -13.04 -7.33
C LEU A 193 -8.32 -13.40 -8.62
N LYS A 194 -9.60 -13.03 -8.70
CA LYS A 194 -10.45 -13.24 -9.88
C LYS A 194 -10.44 -12.08 -10.88
N MET A 195 -9.70 -11.01 -10.61
CA MET A 195 -9.74 -9.79 -11.44
C MET A 195 -8.87 -9.93 -12.68
N GLU A 196 -9.48 -9.77 -13.84
CA GLU A 196 -8.78 -9.63 -15.11
C GLU A 196 -8.21 -8.21 -15.25
N GLU A 197 -7.23 -8.03 -16.14
CA GLU A 197 -6.63 -6.71 -16.39
C GLU A 197 -7.67 -5.67 -16.85
N LYS A 198 -8.60 -6.07 -17.71
CA LYS A 198 -9.68 -5.22 -18.22
C LYS A 198 -10.64 -4.71 -17.13
N ASP A 199 -10.72 -5.43 -16.00
CA ASP A 199 -11.62 -5.11 -14.87
C ASP A 199 -10.95 -4.19 -13.84
N ILE A 200 -9.67 -3.87 -14.03
CA ILE A 200 -8.97 -2.93 -13.15
C ILE A 200 -9.52 -1.53 -13.42
N PRO A 201 -10.18 -0.88 -12.46
CA PRO A 201 -10.74 0.44 -12.68
C PRO A 201 -9.66 1.46 -13.03
N GLU A 202 -9.84 2.23 -14.10
CA GLU A 202 -8.89 3.26 -14.55
C GLU A 202 -8.84 4.48 -13.61
N GLY A 203 -9.82 4.68 -12.75
CA GLY A 203 -9.90 5.80 -11.82
C GLY A 203 -10.10 5.34 -10.37
N PHE A 204 -9.12 5.64 -9.51
CA PHE A 204 -9.18 5.28 -8.09
C PHE A 204 -9.33 6.50 -7.19
N ILE A 205 -10.55 6.97 -6.98
CA ILE A 205 -10.86 8.09 -6.08
C ILE A 205 -10.37 7.83 -4.65
N ASP A 206 -10.58 6.64 -4.10
CA ASP A 206 -10.12 6.29 -2.73
C ASP A 206 -8.60 6.13 -2.61
N ARG A 207 -7.92 5.90 -3.73
CA ARG A 207 -6.45 5.81 -3.77
C ARG A 207 -5.83 7.19 -3.87
N ASP A 208 -6.44 8.06 -4.66
CA ASP A 208 -5.99 9.43 -4.83
C ASP A 208 -6.05 10.18 -3.49
N LEU A 209 -7.07 9.94 -2.67
CA LEU A 209 -7.18 10.56 -1.36
C LEU A 209 -6.04 10.12 -0.42
N ARG A 210 -5.72 8.81 -0.34
CA ARG A 210 -4.62 8.29 0.48
C ARG A 210 -3.25 8.74 -0.04
N ASN A 211 -3.07 8.74 -1.36
CA ASN A 211 -1.86 9.27 -1.99
C ASN A 211 -1.74 10.77 -1.74
N THR A 212 -2.82 11.53 -1.87
CA THR A 212 -2.85 12.97 -1.61
C THR A 212 -2.45 13.29 -0.18
N GLN A 213 -2.94 12.53 0.81
CA GLN A 213 -2.55 12.70 2.21
C GLN A 213 -1.07 12.38 2.45
N TYR A 214 -0.56 11.30 1.84
CA TYR A 214 0.85 10.96 1.94
C TYR A 214 1.73 12.00 1.26
N ILE A 215 1.35 12.45 0.05
CA ILE A 215 2.02 13.53 -0.69
C ILE A 215 2.04 14.80 0.16
N SER A 216 0.91 15.20 0.69
CA SER A 216 0.78 16.41 1.51
C SER A 216 1.65 16.37 2.77
N LYS A 217 1.67 15.24 3.49
CA LYS A 217 2.53 15.05 4.66
C LYS A 217 4.02 15.11 4.30
N LYS A 218 4.40 14.49 3.19
CA LYS A 218 5.80 14.48 2.74
C LYS A 218 6.23 15.84 2.23
N ALA A 219 5.36 16.51 1.45
CA ALA A 219 5.57 17.89 1.00
C ALA A 219 5.75 18.83 2.18
N PHE A 220 4.88 18.76 3.18
CA PHE A 220 4.97 19.55 4.39
C PHE A 220 6.31 19.37 5.12
N ALA A 221 6.78 18.12 5.25
CA ALA A 221 8.06 17.84 5.87
C ALA A 221 9.23 18.45 5.08
N MET A 222 9.21 18.34 3.75
CA MET A 222 10.25 18.91 2.87
C MET A 222 10.26 20.44 2.92
N LEU A 223 9.07 21.08 2.87
CA LEU A 223 8.95 22.53 2.89
C LEU A 223 9.43 23.14 4.20
N ASN A 224 9.32 22.43 5.33
CA ASN A 224 9.89 22.86 6.61
C ASN A 224 11.43 22.93 6.60
N GLU A 225 12.10 22.35 5.61
CA GLU A 225 13.56 22.46 5.49
C GLU A 225 14.01 23.83 4.96
N ILE A 226 13.14 24.55 4.23
CA ILE A 226 13.46 25.84 3.59
C ILE A 226 12.76 27.05 4.20
N SER A 227 11.62 26.86 4.88
CA SER A 227 10.87 27.94 5.53
C SER A 227 10.62 27.61 6.99
N ARG A 228 10.75 28.61 7.85
CA ARG A 228 10.45 28.49 9.29
C ARG A 228 8.94 28.49 9.59
N ARG A 229 8.12 28.94 8.64
CA ARG A 229 6.68 29.06 8.80
C ARG A 229 5.94 28.31 7.69
N VAL A 230 5.81 26.99 7.88
CA VAL A 230 4.96 26.16 7.03
C VAL A 230 3.69 25.85 7.81
N VAL A 231 2.54 26.26 7.27
CA VAL A 231 1.24 26.14 7.93
C VAL A 231 0.36 25.17 7.13
N ALA A 232 -0.20 24.18 7.79
CA ALA A 232 -1.21 23.35 7.20
C ALA A 232 -2.57 24.06 7.25
N THR A 233 -3.18 24.29 6.10
CA THR A 233 -4.52 24.83 5.99
C THR A 233 -5.50 23.75 5.60
N THR A 234 -6.73 23.90 6.07
CA THR A 234 -7.84 23.05 5.62
C THR A 234 -8.57 23.79 4.53
N CYS A 235 -8.97 23.07 3.48
CA CYS A 235 -9.70 23.63 2.34
C CYS A 235 -10.90 24.45 2.84
N LEU A 236 -10.87 25.76 2.59
CA LEU A 236 -11.95 26.68 2.91
C LEU A 236 -13.07 26.66 1.83
N LEU A 237 -12.87 25.92 0.73
CA LEU A 237 -13.82 25.86 -0.39
C LEU A 237 -15.18 25.22 -0.04
N TYR A 238 -15.32 24.61 1.15
CA TYR A 238 -16.57 24.01 1.62
C TYR A 238 -17.15 24.67 2.89
N THR A 239 -16.60 25.78 3.36
CA THR A 239 -17.28 26.63 4.31
C THR A 239 -18.00 27.74 3.55
N SER A 240 -19.15 27.42 2.96
CA SER A 240 -20.14 28.46 2.74
C SER A 240 -20.34 29.15 4.07
N PRO A 241 -20.26 30.49 4.14
CA PRO A 241 -20.61 31.20 5.35
C PRO A 241 -22.02 30.74 5.75
N SER A 242 -22.15 30.27 6.97
CA SER A 242 -23.48 29.95 7.53
C SER A 242 -24.37 31.18 7.39
N PRO A 243 -25.65 31.05 7.06
CA PRO A 243 -26.57 32.20 7.08
C PRO A 243 -26.59 32.96 8.39
N ARG A 244 -26.01 32.41 9.48
CA ARG A 244 -25.83 33.07 10.78
C ARG A 244 -24.65 34.04 10.84
N ASP A 245 -23.70 33.95 9.87
CA ASP A 245 -22.52 34.84 9.83
C ASP A 245 -22.81 36.12 9.00
N LEU A 246 -24.01 36.25 8.46
CA LEU A 246 -24.47 37.41 7.66
C LEU A 246 -25.40 38.35 8.43
N SER A 247 -25.58 38.18 9.74
CA SER A 247 -26.41 39.04 10.58
C SER A 247 -25.53 39.85 11.56
N THR A 248 -24.92 40.93 11.05
CA THR A 248 -24.55 42.13 11.78
C THR A 248 -24.79 43.34 10.90
#